data_012da2e575998b0328220813560a2a34
#
_entry.id   012da2e575998b0328220813560a2a34
#
_cell.length_a   1.000
_cell.length_b   1.000
_cell.length_c   1.000
_cell.angle_alpha   90.00
_cell.angle_beta   90.00
_cell.angle_gamma   90.00
#
_symmetry.space_group_name_H-M   'P 1'
#
loop_
_entity.id
_entity.type
_entity.pdbx_description
1 polymer ?
#
loop_
_entity_poly.entity_id
_entity_poly.type
_entity_poly.pdbx_seq_one_letter_code
_entity_poly.pdbx_strand_id
1 'polypeptide(L)'
;MTNNEILRRIQHALNLKNAQIMKAFEQAEVTVAHDKVANWLKDESDKSCVKMKDQELAVFLNGFINLKRGKKDGEQPKPEVTLTNNMILMKLRIALDMKAEDVLDVLEVVGINLSKYEIGAYFRKPNNKNYKQCEDQLLCDFLNGVQFTNRPDSEEFTG
;
A
#
# COMPACT_ATOMS: atom_id res chain seq x y z
N MET A 1 -6.55 -10.11 -6.09
CA MET A 1 -5.65 -10.00 -4.93
C MET A 1 -6.44 -9.46 -3.75
N THR A 2 -6.34 -10.09 -2.59
CA THR A 2 -7.08 -9.68 -1.40
C THR A 2 -6.39 -8.53 -0.67
N ASN A 3 -7.15 -7.81 0.15
CA ASN A 3 -6.58 -6.77 1.01
C ASN A 3 -5.58 -7.35 2.01
N ASN A 4 -5.83 -8.58 2.46
CA ASN A 4 -4.90 -9.30 3.34
C ASN A 4 -3.54 -9.50 2.66
N GLU A 5 -3.54 -9.95 1.42
CA GLU A 5 -2.31 -10.13 0.66
C GLU A 5 -1.60 -8.79 0.44
N ILE A 6 -2.33 -7.73 0.12
CA ILE A 6 -1.76 -6.39 -0.05
C ILE A 6 -1.06 -5.95 1.24
N LEU A 7 -1.72 -6.12 2.39
CA LEU A 7 -1.12 -5.76 3.68
C LEU A 7 0.15 -6.58 3.97
N ARG A 8 0.12 -7.89 3.70
CA ARG A 8 1.31 -8.74 3.85
C ARG A 8 2.46 -8.28 2.96
N ARG A 9 2.16 -7.93 1.70
CA ARG A 9 3.16 -7.42 0.75
C ARG A 9 3.75 -6.09 1.19
N ILE A 10 2.92 -5.19 1.72
CA ILE A 10 3.38 -3.91 2.26
C ILE A 10 4.30 -4.16 3.47
N GLN A 11 3.87 -5.03 4.37
CA GLN A 11 4.67 -5.38 5.54
C GLN A 11 6.04 -5.94 5.13
N HIS A 12 6.05 -6.84 4.17
CA HIS A 12 7.29 -7.47 3.69
C HIS A 12 8.19 -6.45 2.98
N ALA A 13 7.62 -5.65 2.08
CA ALA A 13 8.38 -4.68 1.29
C ALA A 13 9.07 -3.63 2.17
N LEU A 14 8.39 -3.19 3.23
CA LEU A 14 8.87 -2.13 4.11
C LEU A 14 9.42 -2.64 5.43
N ASN A 15 9.46 -3.96 5.61
CA ASN A 15 9.92 -4.61 6.85
C ASN A 15 9.22 -4.06 8.09
N LEU A 16 7.88 -3.94 8.01
CA LEU A 16 7.09 -3.41 9.13
C LEU A 16 6.82 -4.49 10.17
N LYS A 17 6.92 -4.09 11.44
CA LYS A 17 6.48 -4.93 12.54
C LYS A 17 4.97 -4.74 12.76
N ASN A 18 4.32 -5.73 13.38
CA ASN A 18 2.88 -5.62 13.70
C ASN A 18 2.58 -4.36 14.52
N ALA A 19 3.47 -3.99 15.44
CA ALA A 19 3.34 -2.77 16.24
C ALA A 19 3.33 -1.50 15.38
N GLN A 20 4.06 -1.49 14.28
CA GLN A 20 4.09 -0.35 13.36
C GLN A 20 2.80 -0.24 12.55
N ILE A 21 2.19 -1.39 12.20
CA ILE A 21 0.87 -1.43 11.57
C ILE A 21 -0.17 -0.86 12.53
N MET A 22 -0.15 -1.30 13.80
CA MET A 22 -1.04 -0.77 14.84
C MET A 22 -0.87 0.74 14.98
N LYS A 23 0.36 1.22 14.96
CA LYS A 23 0.67 2.64 15.07
C LYS A 23 0.12 3.45 13.89
N ALA A 24 0.14 2.88 12.68
CA ALA A 24 -0.46 3.51 11.51
C ALA A 24 -1.97 3.70 11.73
N PHE A 25 -2.66 2.69 12.24
CA PHE A 25 -4.09 2.82 12.58
C PHE A 25 -4.32 3.92 13.62
N GLU A 26 -3.49 3.99 14.65
CA GLU A 26 -3.58 5.06 15.67
C GLU A 26 -3.44 6.44 15.07
N GLN A 27 -2.56 6.61 14.08
CA GLN A 27 -2.38 7.87 13.36
C GLN A 27 -3.63 8.27 12.57
N ALA A 28 -4.49 7.34 12.24
CA ALA A 28 -5.80 7.58 11.63
C ALA A 28 -6.92 7.60 12.68
N GLU A 29 -6.56 7.71 13.96
CA GLU A 29 -7.49 7.79 15.10
C GLU A 29 -8.34 6.52 15.28
N VAL A 30 -7.79 5.36 14.90
CA VAL A 30 -8.42 4.06 15.05
C VAL A 30 -7.52 3.15 15.88
N THR A 31 -8.04 2.59 16.96
CA THR A 31 -7.32 1.62 17.77
C THR A 31 -7.62 0.21 17.28
N VAL A 32 -6.58 -0.57 17.00
CA VAL A 32 -6.72 -1.96 16.57
C VAL A 32 -5.90 -2.86 17.48
N ALA A 33 -6.51 -3.96 17.94
CA ALA A 33 -5.82 -4.93 18.78
C ALA A 33 -4.74 -5.67 18.01
N HIS A 34 -3.66 -6.05 18.70
CA HIS A 34 -2.56 -6.82 18.11
C HIS A 34 -3.06 -8.11 17.45
N ASP A 35 -3.96 -8.83 18.10
CA ASP A 35 -4.51 -10.09 17.58
C ASP A 35 -5.25 -9.89 16.26
N LYS A 36 -5.95 -8.78 16.11
CA LYS A 36 -6.65 -8.48 14.85
C LYS A 36 -5.66 -8.26 13.70
N VAL A 37 -4.59 -7.51 13.97
CA VAL A 37 -3.52 -7.30 12.98
C VAL A 37 -2.88 -8.64 12.62
N ALA A 38 -2.53 -9.45 13.61
CA ALA A 38 -1.95 -10.77 13.41
C ALA A 38 -2.86 -11.67 12.56
N ASN A 39 -4.18 -11.63 12.80
CA ASN A 39 -5.14 -12.43 12.06
C ASN A 39 -5.34 -11.95 10.62
N TRP A 40 -5.23 -10.65 10.36
CA TRP A 40 -5.21 -10.12 8.99
C TRP A 40 -3.99 -10.61 8.19
N LEU A 41 -2.86 -10.77 8.87
CA LEU A 41 -1.58 -11.10 8.23
C LEU A 41 -1.39 -12.59 7.98
N LYS A 42 -2.26 -13.45 8.52
CA LYS A 42 -2.21 -14.88 8.31
C LYS A 42 -2.55 -15.24 6.86
N ASP A 43 -2.01 -16.36 6.41
CA ASP A 43 -2.39 -16.91 5.10
C ASP A 43 -3.89 -17.18 5.07
N GLU A 44 -4.53 -16.95 3.92
CA GLU A 44 -5.98 -17.12 3.78
C GLU A 44 -6.44 -18.56 3.97
N SER A 45 -5.55 -19.53 3.88
CA SER A 45 -5.84 -20.94 4.21
C SER A 45 -5.93 -21.18 5.71
N ASP A 46 -5.41 -20.29 6.55
CA ASP A 46 -5.47 -20.40 8.01
C ASP A 46 -6.88 -20.05 8.48
N LYS A 47 -7.45 -20.92 9.33
CA LYS A 47 -8.82 -20.76 9.86
C LYS A 47 -8.99 -19.50 10.71
N SER A 48 -7.91 -19.00 11.29
CA SER A 48 -7.94 -17.79 12.12
C SER A 48 -7.70 -16.52 11.31
N CYS A 49 -7.47 -16.63 10.00
CA CYS A 49 -7.34 -15.47 9.13
C CYS A 49 -8.67 -14.70 9.08
N VAL A 50 -8.61 -13.41 9.34
CA VAL A 50 -9.77 -12.52 9.29
C VAL A 50 -9.68 -11.71 8.01
N LYS A 51 -10.73 -11.72 7.19
CA LYS A 51 -10.78 -10.95 5.94
C LYS A 51 -10.75 -9.46 6.23
N MET A 52 -9.78 -8.77 5.64
CA MET A 52 -9.65 -7.32 5.75
C MET A 52 -10.55 -6.64 4.71
N LYS A 53 -11.38 -5.70 5.18
CA LYS A 53 -12.27 -4.93 4.31
C LYS A 53 -11.52 -3.77 3.67
N ASP A 54 -12.04 -3.29 2.52
CA ASP A 54 -11.47 -2.12 1.83
C ASP A 54 -11.34 -0.92 2.76
N GLN A 55 -12.38 -0.64 3.55
CA GLN A 55 -12.36 0.48 4.47
C GLN A 55 -11.26 0.34 5.53
N GLU A 56 -11.02 -0.88 6.01
CA GLU A 56 -9.95 -1.15 6.98
C GLU A 56 -8.56 -0.91 6.38
N LEU A 57 -8.35 -1.36 5.14
CA LEU A 57 -7.10 -1.09 4.43
C LEU A 57 -6.95 0.42 4.16
N ALA A 58 -8.04 1.12 3.82
CA ALA A 58 -8.02 2.56 3.62
C ALA A 58 -7.61 3.31 4.91
N VAL A 59 -8.13 2.88 6.06
CA VAL A 59 -7.73 3.44 7.37
C VAL A 59 -6.24 3.25 7.59
N PHE A 60 -5.74 2.04 7.36
CA PHE A 60 -4.31 1.74 7.49
C PHE A 60 -3.48 2.67 6.60
N LEU A 61 -3.83 2.80 5.32
CA LEU A 61 -3.07 3.60 4.37
C LEU A 61 -3.09 5.09 4.73
N ASN A 62 -4.25 5.61 5.16
CA ASN A 62 -4.35 6.99 5.61
C ASN A 62 -3.48 7.23 6.86
N GLY A 63 -3.49 6.30 7.79
CA GLY A 63 -2.65 6.35 8.99
C GLY A 63 -1.17 6.21 8.66
N PHE A 64 -0.84 5.37 7.69
CA PHE A 64 0.54 5.20 7.23
C PHE A 64 1.08 6.48 6.59
N ILE A 65 0.26 7.19 5.82
CA ILE A 65 0.63 8.52 5.30
C ILE A 65 0.94 9.46 6.47
N ASN A 66 0.07 9.52 7.48
CA ASN A 66 0.28 10.36 8.66
C ASN A 66 1.56 9.96 9.42
N LEU A 67 1.81 8.67 9.54
CA LEU A 67 3.00 8.15 10.22
C LEU A 67 4.29 8.57 9.50
N LYS A 68 4.29 8.55 8.18
CA LYS A 68 5.46 8.85 7.35
C LYS A 68 5.62 10.34 7.05
N ARG A 69 4.50 11.06 6.84
CA ARG A 69 4.52 12.45 6.38
C ARG A 69 4.16 13.46 7.47
N GLY A 70 3.68 12.98 8.61
CA GLY A 70 3.19 13.81 9.69
C GLY A 70 1.68 13.96 9.66
N LYS A 71 1.06 13.84 10.83
CA LYS A 71 -0.39 13.97 10.97
C LYS A 71 -0.78 15.45 10.92
N LYS A 72 -1.73 15.77 10.04
CA LYS A 72 -2.27 17.14 9.95
C LYS A 72 -3.28 17.38 11.08
N ASP A 73 -3.31 18.62 11.55
CA ASP A 73 -4.31 19.04 12.53
C ASP A 73 -5.71 19.05 11.89
N GLY A 74 -6.72 18.84 12.74
CA GLY A 74 -8.11 18.89 12.33
C GLY A 74 -8.68 17.55 11.92
N GLU A 75 -9.76 17.61 11.15
CA GLU A 75 -10.48 16.40 10.71
C GLU A 75 -9.65 15.56 9.77
N GLN A 76 -9.57 14.25 10.07
CA GLN A 76 -8.86 13.31 9.22
C GLN A 76 -9.70 12.94 7.98
N PRO A 77 -9.04 12.61 6.85
CA PRO A 77 -9.78 12.14 5.66
C PRO A 77 -10.63 10.92 5.99
N LYS A 78 -11.85 10.92 5.45
CA LYS A 78 -12.72 9.73 5.60
C LYS A 78 -12.14 8.58 4.79
N PRO A 79 -12.03 7.39 5.40
CA PRO A 79 -11.56 6.22 4.65
C PRO A 79 -12.56 5.81 3.57
N GLU A 80 -12.06 5.49 2.41
CA GLU A 80 -12.88 5.01 1.31
C GLU A 80 -13.53 3.67 1.69
N VAL A 81 -14.81 3.51 1.35
CA VAL A 81 -15.54 2.26 1.54
C VAL A 81 -15.13 1.23 0.49
N THR A 82 -14.78 1.70 -0.70
CA THR A 82 -14.30 0.86 -1.80
C THR A 82 -12.92 1.37 -2.25
N LEU A 83 -11.96 0.46 -2.33
CA LEU A 83 -10.61 0.78 -2.79
C LEU A 83 -10.32 0.16 -4.15
N THR A 84 -9.66 0.94 -5.01
CA THR A 84 -9.06 0.43 -6.24
C THR A 84 -7.55 0.33 -6.05
N ASN A 85 -6.90 -0.45 -6.90
CA ASN A 85 -5.42 -0.52 -6.90
C ASN A 85 -4.79 0.85 -7.18
N ASN A 86 -5.46 1.69 -7.98
CA ASN A 86 -5.00 3.05 -8.25
C ASN A 86 -4.96 3.89 -6.97
N MET A 87 -5.99 3.78 -6.14
CA MET A 87 -6.03 4.49 -4.85
C MET A 87 -4.93 3.99 -3.91
N ILE A 88 -4.73 2.68 -3.87
CA ILE A 88 -3.68 2.06 -3.03
C ILE A 88 -2.31 2.55 -3.49
N LEU A 89 -2.05 2.49 -4.79
CA LEU A 89 -0.79 2.94 -5.38
C LEU A 89 -0.53 4.42 -5.08
N MET A 90 -1.56 5.28 -5.22
CA MET A 90 -1.46 6.71 -4.91
C MET A 90 -1.14 6.95 -3.44
N LYS A 91 -1.83 6.25 -2.52
CA LYS A 91 -1.61 6.41 -1.08
C LYS A 91 -0.20 5.97 -0.68
N LEU A 92 0.28 4.87 -1.25
CA LEU A 92 1.66 4.40 -1.01
C LEU A 92 2.69 5.39 -1.55
N ARG A 93 2.46 5.93 -2.74
CA ARG A 93 3.31 6.95 -3.33
C ARG A 93 3.41 8.19 -2.42
N ILE A 94 2.28 8.66 -1.89
CA ILE A 94 2.24 9.81 -0.98
C ILE A 94 2.99 9.47 0.31
N ALA A 95 2.71 8.32 0.91
CA ALA A 95 3.35 7.92 2.17
C ALA A 95 4.87 7.82 2.04
N LEU A 96 5.36 7.33 0.91
CA LEU A 96 6.79 7.14 0.63
C LEU A 96 7.44 8.38 0.02
N ASP A 97 6.69 9.47 -0.12
CA ASP A 97 7.18 10.75 -0.67
C ASP A 97 7.83 10.59 -2.04
N MET A 98 7.16 9.87 -2.92
CA MET A 98 7.66 9.59 -4.27
C MET A 98 7.07 10.51 -5.31
N LYS A 99 7.91 11.05 -6.18
CA LYS A 99 7.52 11.69 -7.43
C LYS A 99 7.31 10.62 -8.50
N ALA A 100 6.75 11.00 -9.64
CA ALA A 100 6.56 10.07 -10.76
C ALA A 100 7.86 9.40 -11.17
N GLU A 101 8.96 10.16 -11.22
CA GLU A 101 10.29 9.63 -11.56
C GLU A 101 10.72 8.54 -10.58
N ASP A 102 10.44 8.74 -9.28
CA ASP A 102 10.82 7.77 -8.25
C ASP A 102 10.05 6.45 -8.43
N VAL A 103 8.78 6.54 -8.81
CA VAL A 103 7.96 5.35 -9.10
C VAL A 103 8.54 4.61 -10.31
N LEU A 104 8.95 5.34 -11.35
CA LEU A 104 9.59 4.74 -12.53
C LEU A 104 10.89 4.02 -12.15
N ASP A 105 11.72 4.63 -11.31
CA ASP A 105 12.99 4.05 -10.84
C ASP A 105 12.74 2.76 -10.07
N VAL A 106 11.75 2.76 -9.20
CA VAL A 106 11.35 1.58 -8.41
C VAL A 106 10.90 0.43 -9.32
N LEU A 107 10.08 0.72 -10.31
CA LEU A 107 9.62 -0.28 -11.29
C LEU A 107 10.76 -0.81 -12.14
N GLU A 108 11.72 0.04 -12.49
CA GLU A 108 12.89 -0.38 -13.28
C GLU A 108 13.73 -1.42 -12.52
N VAL A 109 13.80 -1.34 -11.20
CA VAL A 109 14.51 -2.32 -10.37
C VAL A 109 14.01 -3.76 -10.62
N VAL A 110 12.72 -3.91 -10.93
CA VAL A 110 12.11 -5.21 -11.22
C VAL A 110 11.87 -5.43 -12.73
N GLY A 111 12.54 -4.65 -13.58
CA GLY A 111 12.52 -4.85 -15.01
C GLY A 111 11.32 -4.27 -15.75
N ILE A 112 10.55 -3.41 -15.09
CA ILE A 112 9.38 -2.76 -15.71
C ILE A 112 9.79 -1.37 -16.20
N ASN A 113 9.72 -1.15 -17.50
CA ASN A 113 10.09 0.12 -18.13
C ASN A 113 8.84 0.81 -18.65
N LEU A 114 8.43 1.88 -17.98
CA LEU A 114 7.30 2.71 -18.38
C LEU A 114 7.78 4.13 -18.65
N SER A 115 7.08 4.84 -19.53
CA SER A 115 7.32 6.27 -19.73
C SER A 115 6.62 7.08 -18.62
N LYS A 116 7.02 8.35 -18.48
CA LYS A 116 6.32 9.29 -17.59
C LYS A 116 4.83 9.40 -17.94
N TYR A 117 4.51 9.39 -19.21
CA TYR A 117 3.11 9.44 -19.67
C TYR A 117 2.33 8.20 -19.22
N GLU A 118 2.92 7.01 -19.38
CA GLU A 118 2.30 5.75 -19.00
C GLU A 118 2.05 5.68 -17.49
N ILE A 119 3.07 6.00 -16.68
CA ILE A 119 2.90 5.97 -15.22
C ILE A 119 1.90 7.03 -14.75
N GLY A 120 1.90 8.21 -15.37
CA GLY A 120 0.99 9.29 -15.04
C GLY A 120 -0.47 8.91 -15.22
N ALA A 121 -0.78 8.03 -16.18
CA ALA A 121 -2.15 7.59 -16.44
C ALA A 121 -2.79 6.89 -15.23
N TYR A 122 -2.00 6.20 -14.43
CA TYR A 122 -2.49 5.50 -13.22
C TYR A 122 -2.86 6.46 -12.09
N PHE A 123 -2.35 7.69 -12.12
CA PHE A 123 -2.58 8.69 -11.07
C PHE A 123 -3.62 9.75 -11.46
N ARG A 124 -4.21 9.63 -12.66
CA ARG A 124 -5.31 10.52 -13.09
C ARG A 124 -6.60 10.13 -12.39
N LYS A 125 -7.56 11.06 -12.38
CA LYS A 125 -8.90 10.77 -11.84
C LYS A 125 -9.63 9.76 -12.74
N PRO A 126 -10.47 8.90 -12.17
CA PRO A 126 -11.17 7.87 -12.97
C PRO A 126 -12.03 8.39 -14.12
N ASN A 127 -12.52 9.64 -14.04
CA ASN A 127 -13.30 10.25 -15.12
C ASN A 127 -12.45 10.88 -16.22
N ASN A 128 -11.13 10.91 -16.07
CA ASN A 128 -10.23 11.41 -17.10
C ASN A 128 -10.09 10.36 -18.20
N LYS A 129 -10.20 10.80 -19.48
CA LYS A 129 -10.11 9.90 -20.63
C LYS A 129 -8.77 9.16 -20.75
N ASN A 130 -7.73 9.69 -20.13
CA ASN A 130 -6.39 9.09 -20.13
C ASN A 130 -6.11 8.28 -18.86
N TYR A 131 -7.12 8.09 -18.00
CA TYR A 131 -7.00 7.25 -16.82
C TYR A 131 -6.77 5.80 -17.24
N LYS A 132 -5.87 5.13 -16.55
CA LYS A 132 -5.63 3.70 -16.74
C LYS A 132 -5.79 2.97 -15.42
N GLN A 133 -6.55 1.89 -15.44
CA GLN A 133 -6.75 1.06 -14.25
C GLN A 133 -5.49 0.28 -13.93
N CYS A 134 -5.06 0.35 -12.68
CA CYS A 134 -3.91 -0.40 -12.19
C CYS A 134 -4.32 -1.85 -11.94
N GLU A 135 -3.70 -2.77 -12.66
CA GLU A 135 -3.91 -4.20 -12.45
C GLU A 135 -3.11 -4.68 -11.24
N ASP A 136 -3.52 -5.83 -10.69
CA ASP A 136 -2.87 -6.43 -9.54
C ASP A 136 -1.36 -6.62 -9.76
N GLN A 137 -0.98 -7.06 -10.97
CA GLN A 137 0.42 -7.28 -11.30
C GLN A 137 1.27 -6.02 -11.14
N LEU A 138 0.78 -4.87 -11.60
CA LEU A 138 1.55 -3.62 -11.48
C LEU A 138 1.71 -3.21 -10.01
N LEU A 139 0.67 -3.38 -9.21
CA LEU A 139 0.75 -3.10 -7.78
C LEU A 139 1.78 -4.02 -7.09
N CYS A 140 1.78 -5.30 -7.45
CA CYS A 140 2.79 -6.26 -6.97
C CYS A 140 4.20 -5.85 -7.41
N ASP A 141 4.37 -5.48 -8.67
CA ASP A 141 5.66 -5.06 -9.22
C ASP A 141 6.18 -3.82 -8.50
N PHE A 142 5.28 -2.86 -8.23
CA PHE A 142 5.64 -1.67 -7.47
C PHE A 142 6.14 -2.03 -6.06
N LEU A 143 5.40 -2.89 -5.36
CA LEU A 143 5.78 -3.30 -4.00
C LEU A 143 7.09 -4.10 -4.00
N ASN A 144 7.30 -4.98 -4.98
CA ASN A 144 8.56 -5.69 -5.12
C ASN A 144 9.71 -4.72 -5.41
N GLY A 145 9.48 -3.72 -6.25
CA GLY A 145 10.48 -2.69 -6.56
C GLY A 145 10.84 -1.87 -5.33
N VAL A 146 9.86 -1.49 -4.53
CA VAL A 146 10.08 -0.79 -3.26
C VAL A 146 10.91 -1.66 -2.32
N GLN A 147 10.57 -2.95 -2.21
CA GLN A 147 11.32 -3.89 -1.40
C GLN A 147 12.79 -3.92 -1.78
N PHE A 148 13.08 -4.19 -3.05
CA PHE A 148 14.46 -4.36 -3.51
C PHE A 148 15.24 -3.05 -3.58
N THR A 149 14.56 -1.91 -3.70
CA THR A 149 15.20 -0.60 -3.57
C THR A 149 15.71 -0.37 -2.14
N ASN A 150 14.90 -0.71 -1.15
CA ASN A 150 15.20 -0.46 0.26
C ASN A 150 15.94 -1.62 0.93
N ARG A 151 15.76 -2.82 0.43
CA ARG A 151 16.29 -4.06 1.03
C ARG A 151 16.79 -4.99 -0.08
N PRO A 152 17.87 -4.60 -0.80
CA PRO A 152 18.31 -5.33 -2.01
C PRO A 152 18.69 -6.79 -1.75
N ASP A 153 19.11 -7.14 -0.53
CA ASP A 153 19.50 -8.50 -0.16
C ASP A 153 18.35 -9.32 0.46
N SER A 154 17.12 -8.76 0.49
CA SER A 154 15.96 -9.46 1.03
C SER A 154 15.41 -10.49 0.04
N GLU A 155 14.72 -11.50 0.58
CA GLU A 155 14.06 -12.51 -0.23
C GLU A 155 12.74 -11.97 -0.81
N GLU A 156 12.43 -12.40 -2.04
CA GLU A 156 11.17 -12.02 -2.68
C GLU A 156 9.97 -12.51 -1.86
N PHE A 157 8.89 -11.75 -1.90
CA PHE A 157 7.64 -12.13 -1.24
C PHE A 157 7.09 -13.41 -1.85
N THR A 158 6.79 -14.40 -1.01
CA THR A 158 6.29 -15.72 -1.45
C THR A 158 4.89 -16.05 -0.95
N GLY A 159 4.22 -15.13 -0.30
CA GLY A 159 2.88 -15.34 0.23
C GLY A 159 2.71 -14.85 1.62
#